data_3010b28b2387a82a16009efd7ccb7c45
#
_entry.id   3010b28b2387a82a16009efd7ccb7c45
#
_cell.length_a   1.000
_cell.length_b   1.000
_cell.length_c   1.000
_cell.angle_alpha   90.00
_cell.angle_beta   90.00
_cell.angle_gamma   90.00
#
_symmetry.space_group_name_H-M   'P 1'
#
loop_
_entity.id
_entity.type
_entity.pdbx_description
1 polymer ?
#
loop_
_entity_poly.entity_id
_entity_poly.type
_entity_poly.pdbx_seq_one_letter_code
_entity_poly.pdbx_strand_id
1 'polypeptide(L)'
;MMETKLQQIREHHAAFRKHIEETGNSLRYKELPVLTEEMFLLYEKTGNRLIYENEYFKRREFLVVFGLLVYWYKRPEDIEKLEEVLLEVCGEETWALPAHVDLKKMQWQREVDLFAAETGQTLANIIHLNKNYLKPEVVQRVKDMVKYRLLDSYMEVPAGGWRWEHFYNNWVAVCASCVGSAALFLLNDKAEQKKAIIERVCNTLPAYIEGMHDDGTCPEGMSYFTYGMTYFVGFARQLKEDTDGGIDLMDSEKVRNIARFQHKCYLPGGNTVSFSDGQSEDHYRLGLTCYLARNIEGVVIPDISAAMEFEMDHCYRFMGNLQDDIWVQEYLEAEDEKREEGEEWFTLLPGTMGSMEKRQNRYCIQRWK
;
A
#
# COMPACT_ATOMS: atom_id res chain seq x y z
N MET A 1 13.70 -17.31 -20.14
CA MET A 1 13.92 -16.19 -19.19
C MET A 1 12.60 -15.58 -18.68
N MET A 2 11.70 -15.10 -19.53
CA MET A 2 10.42 -14.50 -19.10
C MET A 2 9.50 -15.51 -18.41
N GLU A 3 9.34 -16.71 -18.96
CA GLU A 3 8.53 -17.79 -18.38
C GLU A 3 9.04 -18.21 -16.99
N THR A 4 10.35 -18.29 -16.80
CA THR A 4 10.95 -18.58 -15.50
C THR A 4 10.60 -17.49 -14.46
N LYS A 5 10.57 -16.21 -14.88
CA LYS A 5 10.27 -15.09 -13.98
C LYS A 5 8.79 -15.06 -13.60
N LEU A 6 7.88 -15.28 -14.54
CA LEU A 6 6.45 -15.38 -14.23
C LEU A 6 6.16 -16.54 -13.26
N GLN A 7 6.84 -17.68 -13.44
CA GLN A 7 6.73 -18.80 -12.51
C GLN A 7 7.23 -18.42 -11.10
N GLN A 8 8.37 -17.73 -11.00
CA GLN A 8 8.88 -17.24 -9.70
C GLN A 8 7.91 -16.25 -9.02
N ILE A 9 7.26 -15.36 -9.80
CA ILE A 9 6.24 -14.43 -9.27
C ILE A 9 5.04 -15.23 -8.73
N ARG A 10 4.57 -16.26 -9.45
CA ARG A 10 3.47 -17.12 -8.98
C ARG A 10 3.83 -17.85 -7.68
N GLU A 11 5.03 -18.41 -7.62
CA GLU A 11 5.51 -19.13 -6.44
C GLU A 11 5.63 -18.18 -5.23
N HIS A 12 6.17 -16.98 -5.42
CA HIS A 12 6.26 -15.97 -4.38
C HIS A 12 4.87 -15.54 -3.87
N HIS A 13 3.93 -15.27 -4.78
CA HIS A 13 2.56 -14.91 -4.42
C HIS A 13 1.82 -16.03 -3.68
N ALA A 14 1.99 -17.27 -4.13
CA ALA A 14 1.41 -18.44 -3.45
C ALA A 14 2.00 -18.64 -2.05
N ALA A 15 3.32 -18.45 -1.90
CA ALA A 15 4.02 -18.52 -0.62
C ALA A 15 3.54 -17.40 0.33
N PHE A 16 3.37 -16.16 -0.17
CA PHE A 16 2.83 -15.05 0.59
C PHE A 16 1.42 -15.36 1.16
N ARG A 17 0.49 -15.82 0.32
CA ARG A 17 -0.87 -16.16 0.78
C ARG A 17 -0.87 -17.32 1.79
N LYS A 18 -0.06 -18.34 1.55
CA LYS A 18 0.10 -19.47 2.47
C LYS A 18 0.65 -19.01 3.81
N HIS A 19 1.65 -18.13 3.81
CA HIS A 19 2.25 -17.60 5.04
C HIS A 19 1.22 -16.82 5.88
N ILE A 20 0.41 -15.96 5.26
CA ILE A 20 -0.69 -15.24 5.94
C ILE A 20 -1.72 -16.22 6.53
N GLU A 21 -2.05 -17.30 5.82
CA GLU A 21 -2.98 -18.32 6.34
C GLU A 21 -2.39 -19.06 7.54
N GLU A 22 -1.13 -19.46 7.49
CA GLU A 22 -0.41 -20.10 8.59
C GLU A 22 -0.32 -19.18 9.82
N THR A 23 0.00 -17.91 9.59
CA THR A 23 0.03 -16.89 10.64
C THR A 23 -1.37 -16.70 11.25
N GLY A 24 -2.43 -16.62 10.46
CA GLY A 24 -3.79 -16.53 10.95
C GLY A 24 -4.20 -17.73 11.81
N ASN A 25 -3.82 -18.95 11.40
CA ASN A 25 -4.06 -20.14 12.19
C ASN A 25 -3.35 -20.08 13.56
N SER A 26 -2.15 -19.49 13.61
CA SER A 26 -1.41 -19.28 14.85
C SER A 26 -2.00 -18.20 15.75
N LEU A 27 -2.56 -17.12 15.15
CA LEU A 27 -3.04 -15.94 15.88
C LEU A 27 -4.51 -16.03 16.31
N ARG A 28 -5.32 -16.84 15.64
CA ARG A 28 -6.80 -16.85 15.78
C ARG A 28 -7.28 -16.91 17.23
N TYR A 29 -6.63 -17.72 18.06
CA TYR A 29 -7.01 -17.93 19.46
C TYR A 29 -6.06 -17.23 20.45
N LYS A 30 -5.15 -16.39 19.98
CA LYS A 30 -4.28 -15.60 20.85
C LYS A 30 -5.00 -14.31 21.26
N GLU A 31 -4.71 -13.87 22.47
CA GLU A 31 -5.11 -12.53 22.92
C GLU A 31 -4.32 -11.46 22.17
N LEU A 32 -4.97 -10.30 21.95
CA LEU A 32 -4.26 -9.16 21.38
C LEU A 32 -3.27 -8.58 22.39
N PRO A 33 -2.10 -8.13 21.93
CA PRO A 33 -1.14 -7.42 22.77
C PRO A 33 -1.76 -6.22 23.47
N VAL A 34 -1.42 -6.03 24.72
CA VAL A 34 -1.93 -4.91 25.53
C VAL A 34 -1.04 -3.68 25.34
N LEU A 35 -1.64 -2.54 25.02
CA LEU A 35 -0.98 -1.24 25.00
C LEU A 35 -1.32 -0.49 26.28
N THR A 36 -0.31 -0.12 27.07
CA THR A 36 -0.51 0.62 28.31
C THR A 36 0.01 2.06 28.21
N GLU A 37 -0.60 2.96 28.98
CA GLU A 37 -0.12 4.33 29.11
C GLU A 37 1.34 4.38 29.61
N GLU A 38 1.71 3.47 30.51
CA GLU A 38 3.08 3.38 31.02
C GLU A 38 4.09 3.10 29.90
N MET A 39 3.79 2.15 28.99
CA MET A 39 4.63 1.84 27.82
C MET A 39 4.73 3.06 26.90
N PHE A 40 3.61 3.76 26.66
CA PHE A 40 3.59 4.94 25.80
C PHE A 40 4.47 6.06 26.36
N LEU A 41 4.38 6.34 27.66
CA LEU A 41 5.13 7.38 28.35
C LEU A 41 6.64 7.07 28.53
N LEU A 42 7.10 5.84 28.26
CA LEU A 42 8.51 5.49 28.35
C LEU A 42 9.37 6.32 27.40
N TYR A 43 8.85 6.66 26.22
CA TYR A 43 9.60 7.49 25.27
C TYR A 43 9.94 8.87 25.85
N GLU A 44 8.95 9.57 26.42
CA GLU A 44 9.19 10.88 27.04
C GLU A 44 10.17 10.79 28.22
N LYS A 45 10.09 9.72 29.03
CA LYS A 45 10.91 9.54 30.24
C LYS A 45 12.33 9.08 29.95
N THR A 46 12.53 8.24 28.94
CA THR A 46 13.79 7.50 28.76
C THR A 46 14.31 7.48 27.33
N GLY A 47 13.53 7.97 26.36
CA GLY A 47 13.81 7.82 24.92
C GLY A 47 13.49 6.42 24.36
N ASN A 48 12.98 5.48 25.18
CA ASN A 48 12.66 4.13 24.71
C ASN A 48 11.28 4.11 24.05
N ARG A 49 11.26 3.90 22.75
CA ARG A 49 10.03 3.74 21.94
C ARG A 49 9.68 2.28 21.66
N LEU A 50 10.69 1.40 21.67
CA LEU A 50 10.56 0.03 21.16
C LEU A 50 9.60 -0.84 21.95
N ILE A 51 9.51 -0.64 23.28
CA ILE A 51 8.61 -1.44 24.13
C ILE A 51 7.15 -1.24 23.71
N TYR A 52 6.73 0.00 23.45
CA TYR A 52 5.38 0.28 22.97
C TYR A 52 5.19 -0.16 21.50
N GLU A 53 6.14 0.21 20.65
CA GLU A 53 6.05 -0.05 19.21
C GLU A 53 6.01 -1.54 18.87
N ASN A 54 6.76 -2.38 19.59
CA ASN A 54 6.70 -3.82 19.38
C ASN A 54 5.30 -4.39 19.62
N GLU A 55 4.60 -3.98 20.68
CA GLU A 55 3.24 -4.44 20.96
C GLU A 55 2.22 -3.78 20.02
N TYR A 56 2.44 -2.53 19.65
CA TYR A 56 1.64 -1.80 18.68
C TYR A 56 1.66 -2.49 17.30
N PHE A 57 2.83 -2.84 16.78
CA PHE A 57 2.96 -3.49 15.48
C PHE A 57 2.42 -4.92 15.47
N LYS A 58 2.55 -5.69 16.57
CA LYS A 58 1.87 -6.97 16.69
C LYS A 58 0.35 -6.84 16.58
N ARG A 59 -0.26 -5.78 17.11
CA ARG A 59 -1.70 -5.53 16.90
C ARG A 59 -2.01 -5.25 15.42
N ARG A 60 -1.11 -4.58 14.71
CA ARG A 60 -1.23 -4.35 13.25
C ARG A 60 -1.07 -5.64 12.45
N GLU A 61 -0.25 -6.58 12.92
CA GLU A 61 -0.18 -7.94 12.35
C GLU A 61 -1.55 -8.63 12.35
N PHE A 62 -2.25 -8.66 13.49
CA PHE A 62 -3.61 -9.20 13.57
C PHE A 62 -4.56 -8.50 12.58
N LEU A 63 -4.48 -7.16 12.51
CA LEU A 63 -5.34 -6.37 11.63
C LEU A 63 -5.13 -6.72 10.15
N VAL A 64 -3.87 -6.86 9.72
CA VAL A 64 -3.52 -7.23 8.34
C VAL A 64 -3.94 -8.65 8.04
N VAL A 65 -3.56 -9.61 8.89
CA VAL A 65 -3.81 -11.03 8.69
C VAL A 65 -5.31 -11.30 8.60
N PHE A 66 -6.10 -10.87 9.59
CA PHE A 66 -7.54 -11.15 9.58
C PHE A 66 -8.30 -10.29 8.57
N GLY A 67 -7.83 -9.07 8.26
CA GLY A 67 -8.37 -8.26 7.18
C GLY A 67 -8.30 -8.97 5.82
N LEU A 68 -7.16 -9.61 5.52
CA LEU A 68 -6.95 -10.38 4.29
C LEU A 68 -7.66 -11.73 4.31
N LEU A 69 -7.62 -12.48 5.43
CA LEU A 69 -8.29 -13.78 5.53
C LEU A 69 -9.81 -13.66 5.36
N VAL A 70 -10.43 -12.64 5.95
CA VAL A 70 -11.85 -12.39 5.73
C VAL A 70 -12.12 -11.99 4.28
N TYR A 71 -11.28 -11.14 3.69
CA TYR A 71 -11.40 -10.78 2.28
C TYR A 71 -11.34 -12.01 1.35
N TRP A 72 -10.44 -12.97 1.63
CA TRP A 72 -10.29 -14.17 0.81
C TRP A 72 -11.36 -15.23 1.08
N TYR A 73 -11.54 -15.60 2.35
CA TYR A 73 -12.22 -16.84 2.73
C TYR A 73 -13.58 -16.67 3.43
N LYS A 74 -13.86 -15.53 4.06
CA LYS A 74 -15.10 -15.24 4.80
C LYS A 74 -15.46 -16.29 5.86
N ARG A 75 -14.46 -16.93 6.48
CA ARG A 75 -14.66 -17.95 7.51
C ARG A 75 -15.24 -17.28 8.77
N PRO A 76 -16.28 -17.84 9.42
CA PRO A 76 -16.90 -17.24 10.60
C PRO A 76 -15.92 -16.91 11.73
N GLU A 77 -14.95 -17.81 11.99
CA GLU A 77 -13.93 -17.62 13.02
C GLU A 77 -12.94 -16.48 12.70
N ASP A 78 -12.65 -16.25 11.43
CA ASP A 78 -11.80 -15.13 11.00
C ASP A 78 -12.57 -13.81 11.07
N ILE A 79 -13.88 -13.82 10.76
CA ILE A 79 -14.76 -12.66 10.88
C ILE A 79 -14.87 -12.23 12.35
N GLU A 80 -15.11 -13.19 13.27
CA GLU A 80 -15.21 -12.92 14.71
C GLU A 80 -13.90 -12.31 15.23
N LYS A 81 -12.75 -12.86 14.84
CA LYS A 81 -11.45 -12.32 15.24
C LYS A 81 -11.18 -10.94 14.64
N LEU A 82 -11.54 -10.70 13.37
CA LEU A 82 -11.41 -9.39 12.76
C LEU A 82 -12.26 -8.35 13.49
N GLU A 83 -13.50 -8.67 13.84
CA GLU A 83 -14.38 -7.77 14.62
C GLU A 83 -13.77 -7.40 15.98
N GLU A 84 -13.22 -8.39 16.71
CA GLU A 84 -12.47 -8.15 17.94
C GLU A 84 -11.31 -7.17 17.72
N VAL A 85 -10.45 -7.44 16.72
CA VAL A 85 -9.28 -6.60 16.39
C VAL A 85 -9.70 -5.18 16.02
N LEU A 86 -10.72 -5.03 15.18
CA LEU A 86 -11.23 -3.72 14.76
C LEU A 86 -11.71 -2.88 15.97
N LEU A 87 -12.44 -3.51 16.89
CA LEU A 87 -12.93 -2.82 18.10
C LEU A 87 -11.81 -2.43 19.04
N GLU A 88 -10.83 -3.31 19.24
CA GLU A 88 -9.66 -3.05 20.07
C GLU A 88 -8.78 -1.93 19.51
N VAL A 89 -8.54 -1.91 18.19
CA VAL A 89 -7.80 -0.81 17.54
C VAL A 89 -8.57 0.51 17.60
N CYS A 90 -9.88 0.48 17.47
CA CYS A 90 -10.74 1.65 17.69
C CYS A 90 -10.70 2.16 19.14
N GLY A 91 -10.43 1.27 20.11
CA GLY A 91 -10.35 1.58 21.54
C GLY A 91 -8.99 2.14 22.00
N GLU A 92 -7.94 2.09 21.16
CA GLU A 92 -6.61 2.62 21.52
C GLU A 92 -6.68 4.11 21.89
N GLU A 93 -5.86 4.55 22.84
CA GLU A 93 -5.83 5.96 23.29
C GLU A 93 -5.43 6.90 22.13
N THR A 94 -4.46 6.49 21.34
CA THR A 94 -4.02 7.16 20.10
C THR A 94 -3.56 6.14 19.07
N TRP A 95 -3.57 6.53 17.79
CA TRP A 95 -2.96 5.73 16.73
C TRP A 95 -1.55 6.21 16.37
N ALA A 96 -1.17 7.40 16.87
CA ALA A 96 0.17 7.93 16.66
C ALA A 96 1.20 7.25 17.58
N LEU A 97 2.46 7.18 17.12
CA LEU A 97 3.54 6.62 17.92
C LEU A 97 4.08 7.62 18.96
N PRO A 98 4.62 7.14 20.09
CA PRO A 98 5.14 7.99 21.17
C PRO A 98 6.15 9.03 20.71
N ALA A 99 7.03 8.66 19.74
CA ALA A 99 8.07 9.53 19.21
C ALA A 99 7.56 10.67 18.30
N HIS A 100 6.29 10.61 17.90
CA HIS A 100 5.69 11.54 16.93
C HIS A 100 4.71 12.52 17.57
N VAL A 101 4.39 12.36 18.85
CA VAL A 101 3.43 13.23 19.55
C VAL A 101 4.11 14.18 20.52
N ASP A 102 3.52 15.37 20.66
CA ASP A 102 3.86 16.30 21.74
C ASP A 102 2.75 16.25 22.80
N LEU A 103 3.02 15.59 23.93
CA LEU A 103 2.05 15.40 25.02
C LEU A 103 1.57 16.71 25.66
N LYS A 104 2.25 17.84 25.37
CA LYS A 104 1.83 19.17 25.84
C LYS A 104 0.73 19.78 24.99
N LYS A 105 0.52 19.26 23.78
CA LYS A 105 -0.60 19.70 22.93
C LYS A 105 -1.92 19.23 23.51
N MET A 106 -2.92 20.10 23.48
CA MET A 106 -4.29 19.70 23.71
C MET A 106 -4.74 18.77 22.59
N GLN A 107 -5.39 17.65 22.93
CA GLN A 107 -5.84 16.63 21.97
C GLN A 107 -4.68 15.91 21.21
N TRP A 108 -3.53 15.72 21.87
CA TRP A 108 -2.40 14.97 21.30
C TRP A 108 -2.80 13.54 20.83
N GLN A 109 -3.85 12.97 21.38
CA GLN A 109 -4.41 11.67 20.98
C GLN A 109 -4.91 11.65 19.54
N ARG A 110 -5.14 12.83 18.95
CA ARG A 110 -5.62 13.02 17.58
C ARG A 110 -4.51 13.53 16.65
N GLU A 111 -3.24 13.38 17.03
CA GLU A 111 -2.11 13.70 16.14
C GLU A 111 -2.19 12.83 14.89
N VAL A 112 -2.07 13.45 13.72
CA VAL A 112 -2.01 12.77 12.42
C VAL A 112 -0.56 12.64 12.01
N ASP A 113 0.08 11.59 12.52
CA ASP A 113 1.40 11.14 12.09
C ASP A 113 1.30 10.05 11.02
N LEU A 114 2.44 9.45 10.64
CA LEU A 114 2.47 8.32 9.70
C LEU A 114 1.53 7.19 10.12
N PHE A 115 1.62 6.76 11.38
CA PHE A 115 0.92 5.56 11.83
C PHE A 115 -0.55 5.80 12.17
N ALA A 116 -0.92 7.00 12.58
CA ALA A 116 -2.33 7.38 12.70
C ALA A 116 -2.99 7.45 11.32
N ALA A 117 -2.29 8.00 10.32
CA ALA A 117 -2.76 8.05 8.96
C ALA A 117 -2.90 6.63 8.36
N GLU A 118 -1.86 5.79 8.50
CA GLU A 118 -1.87 4.38 8.04
C GLU A 118 -2.97 3.56 8.74
N THR A 119 -3.15 3.71 10.05
CA THR A 119 -4.19 2.99 10.80
C THR A 119 -5.59 3.39 10.32
N GLY A 120 -5.84 4.69 10.17
CA GLY A 120 -7.14 5.17 9.68
C GLY A 120 -7.43 4.69 8.25
N GLN A 121 -6.45 4.74 7.35
CA GLN A 121 -6.58 4.22 5.99
C GLN A 121 -6.81 2.70 5.99
N THR A 122 -6.06 1.94 6.79
CA THR A 122 -6.20 0.49 6.92
C THR A 122 -7.59 0.10 7.39
N LEU A 123 -8.09 0.73 8.45
CA LEU A 123 -9.44 0.50 8.98
C LEU A 123 -10.53 0.81 7.93
N ALA A 124 -10.40 1.95 7.23
CA ALA A 124 -11.33 2.34 6.17
C ALA A 124 -11.33 1.32 5.01
N ASN A 125 -10.15 0.84 4.62
CA ASN A 125 -10.00 -0.13 3.54
C ASN A 125 -10.57 -1.50 3.95
N ILE A 126 -10.23 -2.00 5.15
CA ILE A 126 -10.74 -3.29 5.64
C ILE A 126 -12.27 -3.30 5.68
N ILE A 127 -12.92 -2.26 6.22
CA ILE A 127 -14.39 -2.23 6.22
C ILE A 127 -14.97 -2.03 4.82
N HIS A 128 -14.29 -1.30 3.92
CA HIS A 128 -14.71 -1.19 2.53
C HIS A 128 -14.77 -2.57 1.85
N LEU A 129 -13.72 -3.38 2.03
CA LEU A 129 -13.63 -4.74 1.45
C LEU A 129 -14.58 -5.74 2.11
N ASN A 130 -14.77 -5.64 3.43
CA ASN A 130 -15.38 -6.71 4.24
C ASN A 130 -16.75 -6.35 4.84
N LYS A 131 -17.27 -5.13 4.64
CA LYS A 131 -18.50 -4.60 5.30
C LYS A 131 -19.73 -5.52 5.23
N ASN A 132 -19.85 -6.32 4.17
CA ASN A 132 -21.00 -7.21 3.98
C ASN A 132 -20.95 -8.46 4.88
N TYR A 133 -19.82 -8.72 5.51
CA TYR A 133 -19.57 -9.88 6.39
C TYR A 133 -19.43 -9.47 7.86
N LEU A 134 -19.17 -8.19 8.12
CA LEU A 134 -19.00 -7.64 9.47
C LEU A 134 -20.35 -7.17 10.05
N LYS A 135 -20.47 -7.19 11.36
CA LYS A 135 -21.63 -6.62 12.08
C LYS A 135 -21.75 -5.13 11.78
N PRO A 136 -22.98 -4.63 11.52
CA PRO A 136 -23.20 -3.21 11.21
C PRO A 136 -22.69 -2.25 12.29
N GLU A 137 -22.78 -2.62 13.55
CA GLU A 137 -22.28 -1.83 14.68
C GLU A 137 -20.75 -1.73 14.70
N VAL A 138 -20.04 -2.78 14.30
CA VAL A 138 -18.57 -2.75 14.16
C VAL A 138 -18.18 -1.83 13.01
N VAL A 139 -18.82 -1.98 11.85
CA VAL A 139 -18.59 -1.11 10.69
C VAL A 139 -18.84 0.35 11.05
N GLN A 140 -19.93 0.64 11.77
CA GLN A 140 -20.26 2.01 12.18
C GLN A 140 -19.22 2.56 13.18
N ARG A 141 -18.81 1.75 14.18
CA ARG A 141 -17.78 2.15 15.14
C ARG A 141 -16.46 2.51 14.45
N VAL A 142 -16.02 1.70 13.47
CA VAL A 142 -14.81 1.96 12.69
C VAL A 142 -14.96 3.27 11.91
N LYS A 143 -16.08 3.48 11.20
CA LYS A 143 -16.34 4.73 10.47
C LYS A 143 -16.25 5.96 11.35
N ASP A 144 -16.89 5.91 12.53
CA ASP A 144 -16.91 7.02 13.48
C ASP A 144 -15.51 7.33 14.00
N MET A 145 -14.71 6.29 14.29
CA MET A 145 -13.34 6.48 14.79
C MET A 145 -12.39 6.99 13.74
N VAL A 146 -12.45 6.48 12.50
CA VAL A 146 -11.62 6.99 11.39
C VAL A 146 -12.00 8.43 11.08
N LYS A 147 -13.32 8.74 11.05
CA LYS A 147 -13.76 10.10 10.86
C LYS A 147 -13.20 11.01 11.96
N TYR A 148 -13.39 10.67 13.23
CA TYR A 148 -12.98 11.48 14.37
C TYR A 148 -11.47 11.66 14.46
N ARG A 149 -10.69 10.58 14.35
CA ARG A 149 -9.24 10.60 14.60
C ARG A 149 -8.40 10.99 13.40
N LEU A 150 -8.89 10.77 12.17
CA LEU A 150 -8.14 11.06 10.97
C LEU A 150 -8.76 12.20 10.18
N LEU A 151 -10.00 12.03 9.68
CA LEU A 151 -10.56 12.99 8.71
C LEU A 151 -10.92 14.34 9.35
N ASP A 152 -11.58 14.32 10.51
CA ASP A 152 -11.94 15.54 11.23
C ASP A 152 -10.66 16.21 11.78
N SER A 153 -9.72 15.43 12.37
CA SER A 153 -8.44 15.96 12.85
C SER A 153 -7.67 16.66 11.75
N TYR A 154 -7.60 16.07 10.55
CA TYR A 154 -6.95 16.66 9.40
C TYR A 154 -7.57 17.99 8.99
N MET A 155 -8.92 18.07 8.99
CA MET A 155 -9.65 19.26 8.56
C MET A 155 -9.76 20.37 9.62
N GLU A 156 -9.70 20.02 10.92
CA GLU A 156 -9.71 21.00 12.01
C GLU A 156 -8.44 21.86 12.03
N VAL A 157 -7.34 21.35 11.53
CA VAL A 157 -6.10 22.10 11.35
C VAL A 157 -6.11 22.75 9.97
N PRO A 158 -5.87 24.08 9.87
CA PRO A 158 -5.80 24.76 8.57
C PRO A 158 -4.80 24.11 7.60
N ALA A 159 -5.01 24.28 6.30
CA ALA A 159 -4.06 23.80 5.29
C ALA A 159 -2.64 24.36 5.53
N GLY A 160 -1.64 23.51 5.48
CA GLY A 160 -0.26 23.83 5.86
C GLY A 160 -0.02 23.89 7.38
N GLY A 161 -1.00 23.51 8.20
CA GLY A 161 -0.83 23.50 9.66
C GLY A 161 -0.23 22.21 10.22
N TRP A 162 -0.29 21.11 9.47
CA TRP A 162 0.44 19.91 9.83
C TRP A 162 1.90 20.04 9.43
N ARG A 163 2.82 19.72 10.33
CA ARG A 163 4.26 19.86 10.08
C ARG A 163 4.71 19.09 8.85
N TRP A 164 4.17 17.89 8.63
CA TRP A 164 4.54 17.04 7.51
C TRP A 164 4.05 17.57 6.14
N GLU A 165 3.06 18.45 6.08
CA GLU A 165 2.63 19.10 4.82
C GLU A 165 3.73 19.99 4.20
N HIS A 166 4.77 20.32 4.98
CA HIS A 166 5.93 21.12 4.52
C HIS A 166 7.16 20.28 4.19
N PHE A 167 7.04 18.96 4.28
CA PHE A 167 8.16 18.08 3.96
C PHE A 167 8.16 17.75 2.46
N TYR A 168 9.33 17.27 1.98
CA TYR A 168 9.57 16.85 0.61
C TYR A 168 9.97 15.36 0.57
N ASN A 169 9.42 14.56 1.46
CA ASN A 169 9.82 13.18 1.69
C ASN A 169 8.62 12.24 1.87
N ASN A 170 8.87 11.00 2.25
CA ASN A 170 7.86 9.96 2.41
C ASN A 170 6.70 10.35 3.35
N TRP A 171 6.90 11.22 4.35
CA TRP A 171 5.82 11.66 5.26
C TRP A 171 4.66 12.29 4.50
N VAL A 172 4.96 13.13 3.53
CA VAL A 172 3.92 13.76 2.68
C VAL A 172 3.15 12.70 1.92
N ALA A 173 3.89 11.78 1.25
CA ALA A 173 3.26 10.72 0.47
C ALA A 173 2.33 9.86 1.33
N VAL A 174 2.83 9.39 2.48
CA VAL A 174 2.08 8.47 3.35
C VAL A 174 0.88 9.18 4.00
N CYS A 175 1.10 10.28 4.71
CA CYS A 175 0.02 10.93 5.45
C CYS A 175 -1.07 11.44 4.51
N ALA A 176 -0.71 12.16 3.44
CA ALA A 176 -1.69 12.71 2.51
C ALA A 176 -2.45 11.60 1.75
N SER A 177 -1.75 10.58 1.25
CA SER A 177 -2.40 9.47 0.55
C SER A 177 -3.33 8.67 1.45
N CYS A 178 -2.94 8.42 2.71
CA CYS A 178 -3.80 7.72 3.67
C CYS A 178 -5.07 8.51 3.98
N VAL A 179 -4.96 9.82 4.22
CA VAL A 179 -6.12 10.69 4.45
C VAL A 179 -7.04 10.69 3.23
N GLY A 180 -6.47 10.86 2.02
CA GLY A 180 -7.22 10.84 0.77
C GLY A 180 -7.95 9.53 0.56
N SER A 181 -7.25 8.39 0.70
CA SER A 181 -7.83 7.05 0.58
C SER A 181 -8.97 6.81 1.58
N ALA A 182 -8.80 7.18 2.84
CA ALA A 182 -9.85 7.06 3.84
C ALA A 182 -11.09 7.90 3.49
N ALA A 183 -10.89 9.11 2.96
CA ALA A 183 -11.98 9.97 2.50
C ALA A 183 -12.74 9.35 1.32
N LEU A 184 -12.03 8.78 0.34
CA LEU A 184 -12.63 8.09 -0.81
C LEU A 184 -13.47 6.88 -0.37
N PHE A 185 -13.00 6.11 0.61
CA PHE A 185 -13.75 4.95 1.12
C PHE A 185 -14.99 5.32 1.94
N LEU A 186 -14.93 6.39 2.76
CA LEU A 186 -15.92 6.63 3.80
C LEU A 186 -16.90 7.78 3.52
N LEU A 187 -16.59 8.70 2.61
CA LEU A 187 -17.38 9.93 2.43
C LEU A 187 -18.19 9.96 1.13
N ASN A 188 -18.66 8.80 0.64
CA ASN A 188 -19.44 8.75 -0.60
C ASN A 188 -20.77 9.53 -0.53
N ASP A 189 -21.36 9.64 0.65
CA ASP A 189 -22.60 10.38 0.94
C ASP A 189 -22.35 11.84 1.37
N LYS A 190 -21.08 12.29 1.46
CA LYS A 190 -20.66 13.62 1.93
C LYS A 190 -19.77 14.31 0.92
N ALA A 191 -20.33 14.57 -0.28
CA ALA A 191 -19.58 15.05 -1.44
C ALA A 191 -18.73 16.29 -1.17
N GLU A 192 -19.23 17.29 -0.45
CA GLU A 192 -18.50 18.53 -0.16
C GLU A 192 -17.29 18.27 0.77
N GLN A 193 -17.46 17.45 1.82
CA GLN A 193 -16.37 17.12 2.74
C GLN A 193 -15.30 16.27 2.02
N LYS A 194 -15.72 15.28 1.22
CA LYS A 194 -14.84 14.47 0.37
C LYS A 194 -14.02 15.36 -0.55
N LYS A 195 -14.70 16.25 -1.29
CA LYS A 195 -14.07 17.19 -2.23
C LYS A 195 -13.02 18.06 -1.54
N ALA A 196 -13.35 18.67 -0.41
CA ALA A 196 -12.43 19.55 0.33
C ALA A 196 -11.16 18.82 0.79
N ILE A 197 -11.30 17.55 1.26
CA ILE A 197 -10.16 16.73 1.67
C ILE A 197 -9.31 16.37 0.44
N ILE A 198 -9.93 15.90 -0.64
CA ILE A 198 -9.20 15.49 -1.86
C ILE A 198 -8.46 16.67 -2.48
N GLU A 199 -9.08 17.86 -2.57
CA GLU A 199 -8.42 19.08 -3.05
C GLU A 199 -7.18 19.43 -2.22
N ARG A 200 -7.28 19.37 -0.87
CA ARG A 200 -6.13 19.63 0.01
C ARG A 200 -5.03 18.58 -0.16
N VAL A 201 -5.38 17.31 -0.23
CA VAL A 201 -4.44 16.19 -0.47
C VAL A 201 -3.73 16.36 -1.81
N CYS A 202 -4.47 16.65 -2.89
CA CYS A 202 -3.90 16.87 -4.23
C CYS A 202 -2.99 18.09 -4.29
N ASN A 203 -3.22 19.11 -3.46
CA ASN A 203 -2.34 20.27 -3.35
C ASN A 203 -1.09 19.99 -2.51
N THR A 204 -1.11 19.00 -1.63
CA THR A 204 -0.01 18.65 -0.74
C THR A 204 0.96 17.63 -1.40
N LEU A 205 0.44 16.64 -2.12
CA LEU A 205 1.23 15.54 -2.71
C LEU A 205 2.32 15.95 -3.70
N PRO A 206 2.20 17.06 -4.48
CA PRO A 206 3.29 17.49 -5.36
C PRO A 206 4.62 17.69 -4.65
N ALA A 207 4.63 18.09 -3.36
CA ALA A 207 5.85 18.23 -2.58
C ALA A 207 6.67 16.92 -2.47
N TYR A 208 6.00 15.76 -2.38
CA TYR A 208 6.68 14.46 -2.42
C TYR A 208 7.40 14.23 -3.75
N ILE A 209 6.73 14.53 -4.86
CA ILE A 209 7.32 14.40 -6.21
C ILE A 209 8.45 15.40 -6.42
N GLU A 210 8.31 16.63 -5.91
CA GLU A 210 9.36 17.64 -5.95
C GLU A 210 10.60 17.24 -5.15
N GLY A 211 10.44 16.49 -4.05
CA GLY A 211 11.54 15.96 -3.24
C GLY A 211 12.39 14.89 -3.92
N MET A 212 11.88 14.28 -4.99
CA MET A 212 12.67 13.38 -5.83
C MET A 212 13.51 14.16 -6.85
N HIS A 213 14.65 13.60 -7.26
CA HIS A 213 15.44 14.17 -8.35
C HIS A 213 14.74 14.01 -9.71
N ASP A 214 15.12 14.81 -10.70
CA ASP A 214 14.48 14.79 -12.03
C ASP A 214 14.74 13.47 -12.80
N ASP A 215 15.82 12.77 -12.49
CA ASP A 215 16.11 11.43 -13.02
C ASP A 215 15.33 10.29 -12.33
N GLY A 216 14.52 10.64 -11.33
CA GLY A 216 13.69 9.75 -10.52
C GLY A 216 14.33 9.26 -9.23
N THR A 217 15.58 9.64 -8.93
CA THR A 217 16.29 9.17 -7.73
C THR A 217 15.60 9.66 -6.46
N CYS A 218 15.31 8.72 -5.54
CA CYS A 218 14.84 9.02 -4.18
C CYS A 218 16.03 9.34 -3.27
N PRO A 219 16.16 10.54 -2.73
CA PRO A 219 17.30 10.91 -1.88
C PRO A 219 17.32 10.19 -0.53
N GLU A 220 16.20 9.63 -0.09
CA GLU A 220 16.08 8.91 1.19
C GLU A 220 16.54 7.43 1.12
N GLY A 221 16.78 6.89 -0.09
CA GLY A 221 17.13 5.48 -0.27
C GLY A 221 15.94 4.58 -0.60
N MET A 222 16.23 3.27 -0.80
CA MET A 222 15.26 2.32 -1.34
C MET A 222 14.11 1.98 -0.40
N SER A 223 14.37 1.85 0.91
CA SER A 223 13.32 1.57 1.90
C SER A 223 12.24 2.65 1.89
N TYR A 224 12.64 3.92 1.92
CA TYR A 224 11.72 5.05 1.90
C TYR A 224 11.10 5.31 0.54
N PHE A 225 11.81 4.99 -0.56
CA PHE A 225 11.20 4.93 -1.89
C PHE A 225 10.02 3.97 -1.90
N THR A 226 10.25 2.71 -1.49
CA THR A 226 9.21 1.67 -1.43
C THR A 226 8.05 2.12 -0.55
N TYR A 227 8.34 2.69 0.62
CA TYR A 227 7.33 3.15 1.56
C TYR A 227 6.46 4.27 0.99
N GLY A 228 7.07 5.36 0.52
CA GLY A 228 6.33 6.50 -0.04
C GLY A 228 5.54 6.14 -1.30
N MET A 229 6.16 5.39 -2.22
CA MET A 229 5.51 4.99 -3.48
C MET A 229 4.34 4.01 -3.26
N THR A 230 4.41 3.11 -2.26
CA THR A 230 3.30 2.21 -1.93
C THR A 230 2.01 2.99 -1.66
N TYR A 231 2.07 4.03 -0.85
CA TYR A 231 0.90 4.85 -0.51
C TYR A 231 0.53 5.82 -1.61
N PHE A 232 1.50 6.49 -2.22
CA PHE A 232 1.25 7.42 -3.32
C PHE A 232 0.56 6.75 -4.50
N VAL A 233 1.09 5.62 -4.99
CA VAL A 233 0.52 4.89 -6.13
C VAL A 233 -0.82 4.26 -5.77
N GLY A 234 -0.97 3.77 -4.54
CA GLY A 234 -2.25 3.24 -4.05
C GLY A 234 -3.37 4.28 -4.09
N PHE A 235 -3.10 5.47 -3.58
CA PHE A 235 -4.05 6.59 -3.63
C PHE A 235 -4.26 7.10 -5.06
N ALA A 236 -3.19 7.25 -5.86
CA ALA A 236 -3.28 7.71 -7.24
C ALA A 236 -4.20 6.81 -8.08
N ARG A 237 -4.07 5.49 -7.96
CA ARG A 237 -4.97 4.52 -8.60
C ARG A 237 -6.42 4.71 -8.14
N GLN A 238 -6.64 4.75 -6.82
CA GLN A 238 -7.97 4.90 -6.24
C GLN A 238 -8.65 6.21 -6.66
N LEU A 239 -7.91 7.32 -6.71
CA LEU A 239 -8.40 8.63 -7.14
C LEU A 239 -8.75 8.63 -8.62
N LYS A 240 -7.91 8.02 -9.45
CA LYS A 240 -8.17 7.88 -10.88
C LYS A 240 -9.46 7.09 -11.14
N GLU A 241 -9.66 5.99 -10.40
CA GLU A 241 -10.88 5.17 -10.47
C GLU A 241 -12.12 5.97 -9.97
N ASP A 242 -12.05 6.68 -8.84
CA ASP A 242 -13.15 7.47 -8.27
C ASP A 242 -13.55 8.66 -9.15
N THR A 243 -12.64 9.16 -9.99
CA THR A 243 -12.87 10.29 -10.90
C THR A 243 -13.04 9.88 -12.37
N ASP A 244 -13.25 8.61 -12.67
CA ASP A 244 -13.33 8.08 -14.03
C ASP A 244 -12.19 8.57 -14.94
N GLY A 245 -10.97 8.64 -14.39
CA GLY A 245 -9.77 9.11 -15.08
C GLY A 245 -9.60 10.64 -15.12
N GLY A 246 -10.50 11.39 -14.49
CA GLY A 246 -10.45 12.87 -14.50
C GLY A 246 -9.25 13.45 -13.76
N ILE A 247 -8.71 12.73 -12.77
CA ILE A 247 -7.48 13.10 -12.05
C ILE A 247 -6.51 11.90 -12.10
N ASP A 248 -5.38 12.10 -12.75
CA ASP A 248 -4.32 11.09 -12.84
C ASP A 248 -3.00 11.65 -12.28
N LEU A 249 -2.69 11.29 -11.03
CA LEU A 249 -1.44 11.72 -10.37
C LEU A 249 -0.19 11.04 -10.94
N MET A 250 -0.37 9.97 -11.74
CA MET A 250 0.74 9.25 -12.37
C MET A 250 1.14 9.83 -13.74
N ASP A 251 0.36 10.76 -14.30
CA ASP A 251 0.57 11.30 -15.66
C ASP A 251 1.57 12.45 -15.66
N SER A 252 2.82 12.19 -15.32
CA SER A 252 3.93 13.12 -15.52
C SER A 252 5.22 12.37 -15.86
N GLU A 253 6.12 13.00 -16.63
CA GLU A 253 7.41 12.39 -16.96
C GLU A 253 8.27 12.18 -15.70
N LYS A 254 8.22 13.08 -14.74
CA LYS A 254 8.94 12.94 -13.48
C LYS A 254 8.46 11.73 -12.68
N VAL A 255 7.15 11.48 -12.58
CA VAL A 255 6.59 10.29 -11.94
C VAL A 255 7.01 9.01 -12.70
N ARG A 256 7.00 9.02 -14.03
CA ARG A 256 7.52 7.91 -14.83
C ARG A 256 9.00 7.63 -14.55
N ASN A 257 9.83 8.67 -14.40
CA ASN A 257 11.23 8.51 -14.05
C ASN A 257 11.41 7.96 -12.64
N ILE A 258 10.62 8.43 -11.67
CA ILE A 258 10.58 7.88 -10.30
C ILE A 258 10.23 6.40 -10.32
N ALA A 259 9.19 6.00 -11.06
CA ALA A 259 8.80 4.59 -11.18
C ALA A 259 9.90 3.70 -11.77
N ARG A 260 10.73 4.24 -12.68
CA ARG A 260 11.86 3.53 -13.30
C ARG A 260 13.13 3.51 -12.43
N PHE A 261 13.13 4.21 -11.29
CA PHE A 261 14.33 4.31 -10.45
C PHE A 261 14.66 2.99 -9.76
N GLN A 262 13.65 2.30 -9.23
CA GLN A 262 13.82 1.14 -8.37
C GLN A 262 14.79 0.09 -8.92
N HIS A 263 14.60 -0.38 -10.16
CA HIS A 263 15.41 -1.46 -10.72
C HIS A 263 16.89 -1.10 -10.92
N LYS A 264 17.20 0.19 -11.00
CA LYS A 264 18.60 0.67 -11.12
C LYS A 264 19.40 0.49 -9.83
N CYS A 265 18.70 0.35 -8.69
CA CYS A 265 19.31 0.19 -7.38
C CYS A 265 19.57 -1.27 -7.01
N TYR A 266 18.96 -2.24 -7.72
CA TYR A 266 19.16 -3.66 -7.45
C TYR A 266 20.32 -4.23 -8.27
N LEU A 267 21.28 -4.80 -7.54
CA LEU A 267 22.47 -5.47 -8.10
C LEU A 267 22.21 -6.99 -8.25
N PRO A 268 22.98 -7.70 -9.06
CA PRO A 268 22.88 -9.15 -9.12
C PRO A 268 23.04 -9.79 -7.73
N GLY A 269 22.18 -10.79 -7.43
CA GLY A 269 22.19 -11.48 -6.13
C GLY A 269 21.35 -10.81 -5.04
N GLY A 270 20.46 -9.88 -5.39
CA GLY A 270 19.50 -9.27 -4.47
C GLY A 270 20.03 -8.11 -3.63
N ASN A 271 21.33 -7.79 -3.76
CA ASN A 271 21.89 -6.63 -3.07
C ASN A 271 21.39 -5.31 -3.67
N THR A 272 21.37 -4.26 -2.85
CA THR A 272 21.01 -2.90 -3.25
C THR A 272 22.16 -1.92 -3.07
N VAL A 273 22.11 -0.84 -3.85
CA VAL A 273 23.03 0.29 -3.66
C VAL A 273 22.63 0.99 -2.36
N SER A 274 23.49 0.89 -1.34
CA SER A 274 23.28 1.53 -0.03
C SER A 274 23.70 3.01 -0.09
N PHE A 275 22.74 3.90 0.15
CA PHE A 275 22.98 5.34 0.34
C PHE A 275 21.87 5.91 1.23
N SER A 276 22.11 7.05 1.87
CA SER A 276 21.20 7.66 2.84
C SER A 276 20.76 6.63 3.89
N ASP A 277 19.47 6.44 4.10
CA ASP A 277 18.91 5.47 5.06
C ASP A 277 18.64 4.07 4.43
N GLY A 278 19.07 3.86 3.15
CA GLY A 278 18.94 2.58 2.46
C GLY A 278 19.95 1.55 2.98
N GLN A 279 19.52 0.30 3.05
CA GLN A 279 20.35 -0.85 3.43
C GLN A 279 20.99 -1.51 2.20
N SER A 280 22.01 -2.34 2.41
CA SER A 280 22.63 -3.13 1.34
C SER A 280 21.74 -4.31 0.88
N GLU A 281 20.72 -4.64 1.62
CA GLU A 281 19.77 -5.73 1.38
C GLU A 281 18.34 -5.21 1.55
N ASP A 282 17.99 -4.10 0.87
CA ASP A 282 16.64 -3.59 0.87
C ASP A 282 15.72 -4.46 0.01
N HIS A 283 14.48 -4.61 0.45
CA HIS A 283 13.45 -5.37 -0.23
C HIS A 283 12.43 -4.46 -0.90
N TYR A 284 11.88 -4.92 -2.03
CA TYR A 284 10.82 -4.18 -2.74
C TYR A 284 9.46 -4.87 -2.62
N ARG A 285 8.39 -4.08 -2.66
CA ARG A 285 7.02 -4.60 -2.74
C ARG A 285 6.74 -5.11 -4.15
N LEU A 286 6.47 -6.41 -4.26
CA LEU A 286 6.23 -7.06 -5.56
C LEU A 286 4.98 -6.51 -6.23
N GLY A 287 3.89 -6.32 -5.49
CA GLY A 287 2.64 -5.78 -6.03
C GLY A 287 2.80 -4.37 -6.60
N LEU A 288 3.43 -3.45 -5.86
CA LEU A 288 3.76 -2.12 -6.36
C LEU A 288 4.54 -2.20 -7.67
N THR A 289 5.58 -3.05 -7.71
CA THR A 289 6.46 -3.16 -8.88
C THR A 289 5.73 -3.78 -10.08
N CYS A 290 4.91 -4.79 -9.87
CA CYS A 290 4.04 -5.39 -10.90
C CYS A 290 3.07 -4.35 -11.49
N TYR A 291 2.42 -3.55 -10.64
CA TYR A 291 1.54 -2.47 -11.09
C TYR A 291 2.31 -1.44 -11.94
N LEU A 292 3.46 -0.98 -11.46
CA LEU A 292 4.28 -0.02 -12.20
C LEU A 292 4.79 -0.60 -13.53
N ALA A 293 5.24 -1.85 -13.56
CA ALA A 293 5.71 -2.52 -14.79
C ALA A 293 4.60 -2.70 -15.83
N ARG A 294 3.35 -2.90 -15.38
CA ARG A 294 2.20 -3.01 -16.28
C ARG A 294 1.80 -1.68 -16.90
N ASN A 295 1.94 -0.58 -16.16
CA ASN A 295 1.39 0.73 -16.51
C ASN A 295 2.43 1.74 -17.05
N ILE A 296 3.72 1.50 -16.80
CA ILE A 296 4.80 2.45 -17.15
C ILE A 296 5.88 1.71 -17.93
N GLU A 297 6.09 2.12 -19.19
CA GLU A 297 7.13 1.57 -20.03
C GLU A 297 8.54 1.78 -19.43
N GLY A 298 9.36 0.73 -19.48
CA GLY A 298 10.74 0.76 -18.97
C GLY A 298 10.89 0.45 -17.49
N VAL A 299 9.80 0.19 -16.75
CA VAL A 299 9.88 -0.37 -15.40
C VAL A 299 10.22 -1.85 -15.51
N VAL A 300 11.25 -2.28 -14.79
CA VAL A 300 11.71 -3.68 -14.74
C VAL A 300 11.53 -4.22 -13.32
N ILE A 301 10.93 -5.42 -13.21
CA ILE A 301 10.85 -6.13 -11.94
C ILE A 301 12.25 -6.67 -11.61
N PRO A 302 12.84 -6.34 -10.45
CA PRO A 302 14.14 -6.87 -10.02
C PRO A 302 14.13 -8.40 -9.81
N ASP A 303 15.22 -8.99 -9.32
CA ASP A 303 15.24 -10.40 -8.93
C ASP A 303 14.20 -10.67 -7.85
N ILE A 304 13.43 -11.75 -7.99
CA ILE A 304 12.35 -12.10 -7.07
C ILE A 304 12.87 -12.46 -5.67
N SER A 305 14.12 -12.88 -5.55
CA SER A 305 14.76 -13.09 -4.25
C SER A 305 14.87 -11.84 -3.38
N ALA A 306 14.80 -10.65 -3.99
CA ALA A 306 14.77 -9.37 -3.28
C ALA A 306 13.33 -8.85 -3.03
N ALA A 307 12.29 -9.56 -3.46
CA ALA A 307 10.92 -9.21 -3.13
C ALA A 307 10.66 -9.38 -1.64
N MET A 308 9.92 -8.44 -1.06
CA MET A 308 9.59 -8.44 0.37
C MET A 308 8.67 -9.62 0.73
N GLU A 309 9.05 -10.38 1.72
CA GLU A 309 8.18 -11.36 2.37
C GLU A 309 7.35 -10.70 3.49
N PHE A 310 6.24 -11.33 3.89
CA PHE A 310 5.30 -10.75 4.85
C PHE A 310 5.97 -10.29 6.16
N GLU A 311 6.84 -11.12 6.75
CA GLU A 311 7.50 -10.84 8.03
C GLU A 311 8.59 -9.76 7.96
N MET A 312 9.07 -9.42 6.76
CA MET A 312 10.12 -8.40 6.59
C MET A 312 9.60 -6.99 6.85
N ASP A 313 8.30 -6.74 6.70
CA ASP A 313 7.66 -5.50 7.11
C ASP A 313 7.20 -5.58 8.56
N HIS A 314 8.11 -5.29 9.49
CA HIS A 314 7.84 -5.32 10.93
C HIS A 314 6.73 -4.34 11.40
N CYS A 315 6.30 -3.42 10.55
CA CYS A 315 5.16 -2.52 10.82
C CYS A 315 3.83 -3.11 10.33
N TYR A 316 3.87 -4.20 9.59
CA TYR A 316 2.69 -4.89 9.05
C TYR A 316 1.72 -3.92 8.35
N ARG A 317 2.17 -3.31 7.26
CA ARG A 317 1.40 -2.31 6.50
C ARG A 317 0.37 -2.97 5.60
N PHE A 318 -0.92 -2.75 5.91
CA PHE A 318 -2.03 -3.36 5.18
C PHE A 318 -2.02 -2.99 3.69
N MET A 319 -1.78 -1.72 3.34
CA MET A 319 -1.77 -1.25 1.95
C MET A 319 -0.78 -2.05 1.09
N GLY A 320 0.46 -2.19 1.56
CA GLY A 320 1.47 -2.94 0.82
C GLY A 320 1.12 -4.42 0.65
N ASN A 321 0.62 -5.06 1.71
CA ASN A 321 0.21 -6.46 1.68
C ASN A 321 -1.01 -6.69 0.77
N LEU A 322 -1.97 -5.77 0.75
CA LEU A 322 -3.11 -5.83 -0.17
C LEU A 322 -2.67 -5.65 -1.63
N GLN A 323 -1.71 -4.76 -1.88
CA GLN A 323 -1.11 -4.60 -3.21
C GLN A 323 -0.35 -5.84 -3.64
N ASP A 324 0.42 -6.47 -2.75
CA ASP A 324 1.14 -7.71 -3.03
C ASP A 324 0.19 -8.88 -3.36
N ASP A 325 -1.04 -8.85 -2.87
CA ASP A 325 -2.08 -9.81 -3.28
C ASP A 325 -2.73 -9.42 -4.62
N ILE A 326 -3.40 -8.28 -4.67
CA ILE A 326 -4.28 -7.91 -5.80
C ILE A 326 -3.47 -7.56 -7.05
N TRP A 327 -2.43 -6.75 -6.92
CA TRP A 327 -1.70 -6.25 -8.10
C TRP A 327 -0.77 -7.29 -8.71
N VAL A 328 -0.29 -8.23 -7.91
CA VAL A 328 0.43 -9.39 -8.44
C VAL A 328 -0.51 -10.29 -9.23
N GLN A 329 -1.71 -10.55 -8.70
CA GLN A 329 -2.71 -11.34 -9.42
C GLN A 329 -3.11 -10.67 -10.74
N GLU A 330 -3.43 -9.37 -10.73
CA GLU A 330 -3.76 -8.61 -11.94
C GLU A 330 -2.62 -8.61 -12.98
N TYR A 331 -1.36 -8.56 -12.53
CA TYR A 331 -0.20 -8.63 -13.41
C TYR A 331 -0.10 -10.00 -14.08
N LEU A 332 -0.26 -11.07 -13.31
CA LEU A 332 -0.19 -12.44 -13.80
C LEU A 332 -1.31 -12.74 -14.80
N GLU A 333 -2.53 -12.32 -14.51
CA GLU A 333 -3.69 -12.46 -15.41
C GLU A 333 -3.44 -11.76 -16.76
N ALA A 334 -2.92 -10.52 -16.73
CA ALA A 334 -2.61 -9.78 -17.95
C ALA A 334 -1.47 -10.40 -18.79
N GLU A 335 -0.48 -11.01 -18.15
CA GLU A 335 0.60 -11.72 -18.85
C GLU A 335 0.11 -13.05 -19.45
N ASP A 336 -0.81 -13.75 -18.80
CA ASP A 336 -1.44 -14.96 -19.34
C ASP A 336 -2.33 -14.65 -20.55
N GLU A 337 -3.13 -13.59 -20.48
CA GLU A 337 -3.95 -13.15 -21.63
C GLU A 337 -3.09 -12.83 -22.85
N LYS A 338 -1.98 -12.11 -22.67
CA LYS A 338 -1.03 -11.81 -23.77
C LYS A 338 -0.44 -13.08 -24.38
N ARG A 339 -0.20 -14.10 -23.57
CA ARG A 339 0.35 -15.38 -23.98
C ARG A 339 -0.65 -16.18 -24.80
N GLU A 340 -1.89 -16.29 -24.31
CA GLU A 340 -2.97 -16.98 -25.01
C GLU A 340 -3.24 -16.33 -26.39
N GLU A 341 -3.30 -15.01 -26.46
CA GLU A 341 -3.41 -14.29 -27.73
C GLU A 341 -2.23 -14.60 -28.67
N GLY A 342 -1.02 -14.72 -28.15
CA GLY A 342 0.16 -15.10 -28.93
C GLY A 342 0.11 -16.53 -29.46
N GLU A 343 -0.34 -17.49 -28.66
CA GLU A 343 -0.44 -18.90 -29.02
C GLU A 343 -1.56 -19.16 -30.06
N GLU A 344 -2.68 -18.44 -29.99
CA GLU A 344 -3.79 -18.54 -30.94
C GLU A 344 -3.35 -18.24 -32.38
N TRP A 345 -2.43 -17.28 -32.56
CA TRP A 345 -1.88 -16.93 -33.88
C TRP A 345 -1.04 -18.04 -34.53
N PHE A 346 -0.28 -18.78 -33.75
CA PHE A 346 0.56 -19.85 -34.25
C PHE A 346 -0.24 -21.13 -34.57
N THR A 347 -1.36 -21.33 -33.88
CA THR A 347 -2.22 -22.51 -34.06
C THR A 347 -3.10 -22.40 -35.31
N LEU A 348 -3.50 -21.18 -35.70
CA LEU A 348 -4.43 -20.93 -36.81
C LEU A 348 -3.82 -21.09 -38.21
N LEU A 349 -2.48 -21.13 -38.36
CA LEU A 349 -1.83 -21.15 -39.66
C LEU A 349 -0.64 -22.13 -39.76
N PRO A 350 -0.85 -23.44 -39.54
CA PRO A 350 0.24 -24.40 -39.74
C PRO A 350 0.63 -24.48 -41.23
N GLY A 351 1.89 -24.17 -41.52
CA GLY A 351 2.49 -24.36 -42.85
C GLY A 351 2.38 -23.18 -43.80
N THR A 352 2.09 -21.95 -43.35
CA THR A 352 2.12 -20.74 -44.19
C THR A 352 3.18 -19.76 -43.74
N MET A 353 4.05 -19.32 -44.65
CA MET A 353 4.90 -18.12 -44.46
C MET A 353 4.08 -16.88 -44.85
N GLY A 354 4.03 -15.91 -43.98
CA GLY A 354 3.33 -14.64 -44.21
C GLY A 354 3.99 -13.48 -43.45
N SER A 355 3.70 -12.26 -43.86
CA SER A 355 4.09 -11.06 -43.10
C SER A 355 3.15 -10.82 -41.94
N MET A 356 3.68 -10.37 -40.81
CA MET A 356 2.87 -9.91 -39.68
C MET A 356 2.54 -8.43 -39.85
N GLU A 357 1.28 -8.08 -39.75
CA GLU A 357 0.80 -6.71 -39.72
C GLU A 357 0.08 -6.43 -38.42
N LYS A 358 0.46 -5.36 -37.73
CA LYS A 358 -0.14 -4.95 -36.47
C LYS A 358 -1.50 -4.30 -36.71
N ARG A 359 -2.56 -4.85 -36.15
CA ARG A 359 -3.92 -4.34 -36.28
C ARG A 359 -4.56 -4.29 -34.88
N GLN A 360 -4.77 -3.07 -34.37
CA GLN A 360 -5.42 -2.87 -33.07
C GLN A 360 -4.80 -3.70 -31.94
N ASN A 361 -3.49 -3.60 -31.73
CA ASN A 361 -2.75 -4.40 -30.76
C ASN A 361 -2.73 -5.93 -31.01
N ARG A 362 -3.19 -6.39 -32.16
CA ARG A 362 -3.11 -7.79 -32.63
C ARG A 362 -2.31 -7.85 -33.91
N TYR A 363 -1.65 -8.97 -34.17
CA TYR A 363 -0.90 -9.21 -35.39
C TYR A 363 -1.67 -10.16 -36.31
N CYS A 364 -1.83 -9.77 -37.56
CA CYS A 364 -2.37 -10.62 -38.63
C CYS A 364 -1.27 -11.13 -39.53
N ILE A 365 -1.29 -12.40 -39.88
CA ILE A 365 -0.40 -12.97 -40.89
C ILE A 365 -1.08 -12.82 -42.26
N GLN A 366 -0.44 -12.06 -43.17
CA GLN A 366 -0.89 -12.00 -44.56
C GLN A 366 -0.23 -13.11 -45.37
N ARG A 367 -1.02 -13.81 -46.14
CA ARG A 367 -0.51 -14.78 -47.12
C ARG A 367 0.26 -14.06 -48.24
N TRP A 368 1.47 -14.50 -48.46
CA TRP A 368 2.20 -14.16 -49.66
C TRP A 368 1.57 -14.97 -50.82
N LYS A 369 1.25 -14.27 -51.93
CA LYS A 369 0.86 -14.90 -53.17
C LYS A 369 2.11 -15.37 -53.91
#